data_5e3f255098356e910cc4ebae3a791651
#
_entry.id   5e3f255098356e910cc4ebae3a791651
#
_cell.length_a   1.000
_cell.length_b   1.000
_cell.length_c   1.000
_cell.angle_alpha   90.00
_cell.angle_beta   90.00
_cell.angle_gamma   90.00
#
_symmetry.space_group_name_H-M   'P 1'
#
loop_
_entity.id
_entity.type
_entity.pdbx_description
1 polymer ?
#
loop_
_entity_poly.entity_id
_entity_poly.type
_entity_poly.pdbx_seq_one_letter_code
_entity_poly.pdbx_strand_id
1 'polypeptide(L)'
;MGASLFSFGACRKADSTPEKRLDACALLTKQEIETVQGSPITETRTTDQSGQGFRVSQCYFGAEQTSKSVSLVVTQSDPDQPGKRTPKEYWRDTFAKHAGGTERDRENEEREPEAATPEKIEGLGDDAYWLGNRVGGALYAIKNKTFIRLSLGGPDDQKTKIDKSKTLARKALDRL
;
A
#
# COMPACT_ATOMS: atom_id res chain seq x y z
N MET A 1 -35.45 55.48 -2.63
CA MET A 1 -34.28 55.18 -1.80
C MET A 1 -34.25 53.68 -1.57
N GLY A 2 -33.47 52.94 -2.39
CA GLY A 2 -33.34 51.48 -2.31
C GLY A 2 -31.92 51.14 -1.92
N ALA A 3 -31.75 50.50 -0.78
CA ALA A 3 -30.46 50.04 -0.31
C ALA A 3 -30.25 48.60 -0.77
N SER A 4 -29.29 48.38 -1.70
CA SER A 4 -28.81 47.04 -2.09
C SER A 4 -27.78 46.56 -1.10
N LEU A 5 -28.09 45.47 -0.41
CA LEU A 5 -27.15 44.72 0.44
C LEU A 5 -26.36 43.77 -0.41
N PHE A 6 -25.08 44.03 -0.62
CA PHE A 6 -24.12 43.08 -1.21
C PHE A 6 -23.67 42.08 -0.14
N SER A 7 -24.08 40.83 -0.30
CA SER A 7 -23.61 39.70 0.52
C SER A 7 -22.25 39.23 -0.01
N PHE A 8 -21.17 39.52 0.73
CA PHE A 8 -19.85 38.95 0.43
C PHE A 8 -19.81 37.48 0.87
N GLY A 9 -19.86 36.59 -0.11
CA GLY A 9 -19.60 35.16 0.12
C GLY A 9 -18.12 34.95 0.45
N ALA A 10 -17.82 34.63 1.71
CA ALA A 10 -16.48 34.20 2.11
C ALA A 10 -16.16 32.82 1.52
N CYS A 11 -15.29 32.79 0.51
CA CYS A 11 -14.65 31.54 0.08
C CYS A 11 -13.81 31.00 1.25
N ARG A 12 -14.27 29.93 1.91
CA ARG A 12 -13.43 29.15 2.81
C ARG A 12 -12.36 28.47 1.98
N LYS A 13 -11.13 28.97 2.06
CA LYS A 13 -9.95 28.20 1.67
C LYS A 13 -9.96 26.92 2.49
N ALA A 14 -10.00 25.77 1.81
CA ALA A 14 -9.77 24.49 2.44
C ALA A 14 -8.34 24.55 3.04
N ASP A 15 -8.26 24.41 4.34
CA ASP A 15 -7.00 24.36 5.10
C ASP A 15 -6.34 23.02 4.78
N SER A 16 -5.56 22.97 3.70
CA SER A 16 -4.77 21.81 3.34
C SER A 16 -3.48 21.83 4.14
N THR A 17 -3.53 21.31 5.36
CA THR A 17 -2.29 20.94 6.08
C THR A 17 -1.44 20.08 5.15
N PRO A 18 -0.18 20.42 4.88
CA PRO A 18 0.67 19.64 4.00
C PRO A 18 0.79 18.22 4.55
N GLU A 19 0.37 17.25 3.75
CA GLU A 19 0.42 15.85 4.14
C GLU A 19 1.89 15.45 4.39
N LYS A 20 2.18 14.99 5.62
CA LYS A 20 3.54 14.63 6.04
C LYS A 20 4.09 13.55 5.12
N ARG A 21 5.30 13.77 4.59
CA ARG A 21 6.02 12.73 3.82
C ARG A 21 6.32 11.56 4.75
N LEU A 22 5.84 10.39 4.38
CA LEU A 22 6.11 9.15 5.10
C LEU A 22 7.42 8.53 4.61
N ASP A 23 8.22 8.06 5.56
CA ASP A 23 9.40 7.22 5.33
C ASP A 23 9.01 5.76 5.58
N ALA A 24 9.11 4.93 4.57
CA ALA A 24 8.78 3.50 4.68
C ALA A 24 9.63 2.79 5.75
N CYS A 25 10.89 3.20 5.94
CA CYS A 25 11.77 2.61 6.96
C CYS A 25 11.35 2.96 8.39
N ALA A 26 10.60 4.04 8.58
CA ALA A 26 10.09 4.42 9.89
C ALA A 26 8.82 3.64 10.31
N LEU A 27 8.18 2.95 9.38
CA LEU A 27 6.91 2.24 9.64
C LEU A 27 7.09 0.84 10.24
N LEU A 28 8.28 0.26 10.15
CA LEU A 28 8.62 -1.02 10.77
C LEU A 28 10.00 -0.95 11.41
N THR A 29 10.14 -1.53 12.60
CA THR A 29 11.43 -1.69 13.22
C THR A 29 12.10 -2.98 12.78
N LYS A 30 13.45 -3.02 12.83
CA LYS A 30 14.23 -4.25 12.58
C LYS A 30 13.74 -5.39 13.46
N GLN A 31 13.58 -5.14 14.77
CA GLN A 31 13.15 -6.14 15.75
C GLN A 31 11.77 -6.75 15.43
N GLU A 32 10.83 -5.96 14.93
CA GLU A 32 9.51 -6.47 14.51
C GLU A 32 9.64 -7.42 13.33
N ILE A 33 10.49 -7.08 12.37
CA ILE A 33 10.74 -7.92 11.20
C ILE A 33 11.48 -9.19 11.60
N GLU A 34 12.52 -9.09 12.41
CA GLU A 34 13.30 -10.21 12.92
C GLU A 34 12.42 -11.20 13.67
N THR A 35 11.51 -10.70 14.52
CA THR A 35 10.55 -11.54 15.27
C THR A 35 9.65 -12.34 14.33
N VAL A 36 9.21 -11.74 13.22
CA VAL A 36 8.30 -12.38 12.27
C VAL A 36 9.03 -13.29 11.28
N GLN A 37 10.20 -12.86 10.79
CA GLN A 37 10.97 -13.59 9.78
C GLN A 37 11.93 -14.64 10.37
N GLY A 38 12.26 -14.52 11.66
CA GLY A 38 13.21 -15.43 12.31
C GLY A 38 14.61 -15.34 11.71
N SER A 39 15.06 -14.14 11.36
CA SER A 39 16.41 -13.86 10.86
C SER A 39 16.79 -12.42 11.19
N PRO A 40 18.03 -12.17 11.67
CA PRO A 40 18.52 -10.82 11.95
C PRO A 40 18.48 -9.92 10.69
N ILE A 41 18.17 -8.64 10.88
CA ILE A 41 18.24 -7.62 9.83
C ILE A 41 19.59 -6.91 9.87
N THR A 42 20.42 -7.18 8.86
CA THR A 42 21.79 -6.68 8.77
C THR A 42 21.88 -5.34 8.08
N GLU A 43 20.97 -5.02 7.16
CA GLU A 43 20.95 -3.75 6.45
C GLU A 43 19.53 -3.18 6.29
N THR A 44 19.48 -1.86 6.08
CA THR A 44 18.24 -1.14 5.76
C THR A 44 18.56 -0.11 4.70
N ARG A 45 17.83 -0.13 3.58
CA ARG A 45 18.02 0.81 2.46
C ARG A 45 16.70 1.49 2.10
N THR A 46 16.73 2.81 2.05
CA THR A 46 15.59 3.64 1.60
C THR A 46 15.77 4.03 0.14
N THR A 47 14.69 4.02 -0.60
CA THR A 47 14.60 4.60 -1.95
C THR A 47 13.32 5.41 -2.05
N ASP A 48 13.43 6.66 -2.46
CA ASP A 48 12.30 7.56 -2.65
C ASP A 48 12.17 7.95 -4.12
N GLN A 49 10.94 7.98 -4.61
CA GLN A 49 10.60 8.40 -5.96
C GLN A 49 9.36 9.29 -5.93
N SER A 50 9.31 10.29 -6.84
CA SER A 50 8.13 11.11 -7.08
C SER A 50 7.82 11.14 -8.56
N GLY A 51 6.56 11.05 -8.92
CA GLY A 51 6.12 11.11 -10.31
C GLY A 51 4.65 10.72 -10.49
N GLN A 52 4.03 11.21 -11.56
CA GLN A 52 2.65 10.92 -11.94
C GLN A 52 1.62 11.23 -10.83
N GLY A 53 1.95 12.14 -9.90
CA GLY A 53 1.08 12.50 -8.78
C GLY A 53 1.27 11.68 -7.53
N PHE A 54 2.27 10.80 -7.49
CA PHE A 54 2.57 9.97 -6.34
C PHE A 54 3.96 10.24 -5.78
N ARG A 55 4.06 10.15 -4.45
CA ARG A 55 5.31 9.92 -3.72
C ARG A 55 5.36 8.47 -3.30
N VAL A 56 6.45 7.83 -3.64
CA VAL A 56 6.71 6.43 -3.30
C VAL A 56 7.96 6.37 -2.46
N SER A 57 7.84 5.91 -1.22
CA SER A 57 8.96 5.58 -0.34
C SER A 57 9.05 4.07 -0.21
N GLN A 58 10.22 3.52 -0.44
CA GLN A 58 10.49 2.09 -0.29
C GLN A 58 11.57 1.88 0.76
N CYS A 59 11.36 0.90 1.64
CA CYS A 59 12.37 0.38 2.55
C CYS A 59 12.65 -1.09 2.24
N TYR A 60 13.91 -1.39 2.00
CA TYR A 60 14.41 -2.76 1.93
C TYR A 60 15.11 -3.10 3.25
N PHE A 61 14.69 -4.17 3.89
CA PHE A 61 15.30 -4.76 5.08
C PHE A 61 16.00 -6.05 4.68
N GLY A 62 17.32 -5.97 4.56
CA GLY A 62 18.17 -7.11 4.20
C GLY A 62 18.42 -7.98 5.41
N ALA A 63 17.98 -9.23 5.33
CA ALA A 63 18.20 -10.21 6.39
C ALA A 63 19.54 -10.93 6.20
N GLU A 64 20.14 -11.45 7.30
CA GLU A 64 21.32 -12.30 7.27
C GLU A 64 21.09 -13.52 6.37
N GLN A 65 19.94 -14.16 6.50
CA GLN A 65 19.44 -15.08 5.49
C GLN A 65 18.78 -14.27 4.38
N THR A 66 19.51 -13.97 3.32
CA THR A 66 19.09 -13.07 2.22
C THR A 66 17.69 -13.41 1.67
N SER A 67 17.34 -14.70 1.61
CA SER A 67 16.01 -15.14 1.18
C SER A 67 14.88 -14.67 2.09
N LYS A 68 15.14 -14.27 3.34
CA LYS A 68 14.16 -13.78 4.31
C LYS A 68 14.04 -12.26 4.37
N SER A 69 14.65 -11.57 3.44
CA SER A 69 14.56 -10.11 3.34
C SER A 69 13.12 -9.62 3.13
N VAL A 70 12.86 -8.38 3.53
CA VAL A 70 11.53 -7.76 3.48
C VAL A 70 11.60 -6.45 2.71
N SER A 71 10.59 -6.17 1.90
CA SER A 71 10.42 -4.86 1.23
C SER A 71 9.07 -4.27 1.59
N LEU A 72 9.08 -3.05 2.11
CA LEU A 72 7.89 -2.23 2.36
C LEU A 72 7.91 -1.03 1.43
N VAL A 73 6.83 -0.84 0.69
CA VAL A 73 6.59 0.34 -0.15
C VAL A 73 5.40 1.10 0.39
N VAL A 74 5.52 2.42 0.47
CA VAL A 74 4.45 3.34 0.85
C VAL A 74 4.19 4.29 -0.30
N THR A 75 2.94 4.43 -0.69
CA THR A 75 2.50 5.33 -1.76
C THR A 75 1.50 6.35 -1.24
N GLN A 76 1.82 7.63 -1.42
CA GLN A 76 1.01 8.79 -1.06
C GLN A 76 0.76 9.68 -2.28
N SER A 77 -0.20 10.59 -2.19
CA SER A 77 -0.31 11.69 -3.15
C SER A 77 0.93 12.59 -3.07
N ASP A 78 1.37 13.10 -4.22
CA ASP A 78 2.41 14.12 -4.27
C ASP A 78 1.76 15.51 -4.38
N PRO A 79 1.77 16.34 -3.32
CA PRO A 79 1.19 17.68 -3.36
C PRO A 79 2.00 18.64 -4.24
N ASP A 80 3.30 18.37 -4.47
CA ASP A 80 4.16 19.22 -5.30
C ASP A 80 4.02 18.87 -6.79
N GLN A 81 3.52 17.68 -7.09
CA GLN A 81 3.28 17.21 -8.47
C GLN A 81 1.89 16.55 -8.54
N PRO A 82 0.79 17.33 -8.47
CA PRO A 82 -0.54 16.76 -8.49
C PRO A 82 -0.78 16.00 -9.79
N GLY A 83 -1.09 14.73 -9.67
CA GLY A 83 -1.38 13.84 -10.79
C GLY A 83 -2.86 13.79 -11.10
N LYS A 84 -3.18 13.09 -12.18
CA LYS A 84 -4.57 12.86 -12.60
C LYS A 84 -5.32 11.88 -11.70
N ARG A 85 -4.62 11.14 -10.84
CA ARG A 85 -5.18 10.10 -9.97
C ARG A 85 -4.67 10.23 -8.55
N THR A 86 -5.56 10.01 -7.60
CA THR A 86 -5.21 9.84 -6.19
C THR A 86 -4.81 8.37 -5.91
N PRO A 87 -4.10 8.07 -4.81
CA PRO A 87 -3.82 6.70 -4.40
C PRO A 87 -5.08 5.84 -4.27
N LYS A 88 -6.19 6.42 -3.82
CA LYS A 88 -7.48 5.73 -3.67
C LYS A 88 -8.12 5.38 -5.03
N GLU A 89 -8.01 6.26 -6.01
CA GLU A 89 -8.49 5.98 -7.37
C GLU A 89 -7.62 4.93 -8.04
N TYR A 90 -6.28 5.02 -7.89
CA TYR A 90 -5.37 4.00 -8.39
C TYR A 90 -5.67 2.63 -7.75
N TRP A 91 -5.90 2.59 -6.44
CA TRP A 91 -6.29 1.38 -5.71
C TRP A 91 -7.57 0.77 -6.29
N ARG A 92 -8.61 1.60 -6.41
CA ARG A 92 -9.89 1.14 -6.97
C ARG A 92 -9.72 0.57 -8.37
N ASP A 93 -8.99 1.25 -9.26
CA ASP A 93 -8.78 0.79 -10.63
C ASP A 93 -7.98 -0.53 -10.68
N THR A 94 -7.09 -0.74 -9.71
CA THR A 94 -6.26 -1.96 -9.62
C THR A 94 -7.04 -3.14 -9.05
N PHE A 95 -7.87 -2.92 -8.03
CA PHE A 95 -8.51 -4.00 -7.27
C PHE A 95 -10.04 -4.06 -7.42
N ALA A 96 -10.71 -3.07 -8.02
CA ALA A 96 -12.18 -3.02 -8.13
C ALA A 96 -12.77 -4.21 -8.87
N LYS A 97 -12.08 -4.72 -9.89
CA LYS A 97 -12.51 -5.91 -10.64
C LYS A 97 -12.60 -7.17 -9.78
N HIS A 98 -11.91 -7.17 -8.63
CA HIS A 98 -11.83 -8.30 -7.72
C HIS A 98 -12.72 -8.13 -6.47
N ALA A 99 -13.26 -6.93 -6.24
CA ALA A 99 -14.12 -6.62 -5.09
C ALA A 99 -15.57 -7.10 -5.24
N GLY A 100 -16.02 -7.45 -6.44
CA GLY A 100 -17.42 -7.77 -6.75
C GLY A 100 -17.64 -8.97 -7.69
N GLY A 101 -16.61 -9.75 -7.98
CA GLY A 101 -16.69 -10.85 -8.95
C GLY A 101 -17.56 -12.01 -8.47
N THR A 102 -18.81 -12.08 -8.96
CA THR A 102 -19.58 -13.31 -8.99
C THR A 102 -18.96 -14.25 -10.01
N GLU A 103 -19.05 -15.57 -9.79
CA GLU A 103 -18.46 -16.62 -10.65
C GLU A 103 -18.80 -16.52 -12.15
N ARG A 104 -19.79 -15.69 -12.52
CA ARG A 104 -20.25 -15.51 -13.91
C ARG A 104 -19.34 -14.67 -14.80
N ASP A 105 -18.46 -13.83 -14.20
CA ASP A 105 -17.56 -12.95 -14.97
C ASP A 105 -16.27 -13.66 -15.40
N ARG A 106 -16.04 -14.90 -14.93
CA ARG A 106 -14.82 -15.68 -15.22
C ARG A 106 -14.83 -16.45 -16.54
N GLU A 107 -15.98 -16.55 -17.22
CA GLU A 107 -16.13 -17.39 -18.42
C GLU A 107 -15.75 -16.70 -19.73
N ASN A 108 -15.47 -15.39 -19.73
CA ASN A 108 -15.27 -14.61 -20.96
C ASN A 108 -13.90 -13.93 -21.09
N GLU A 109 -12.95 -14.16 -20.20
CA GLU A 109 -11.57 -13.65 -20.38
C GLU A 109 -10.74 -14.75 -21.08
N GLU A 110 -10.39 -14.49 -22.35
CA GLU A 110 -9.35 -15.23 -23.05
C GLU A 110 -8.10 -15.25 -22.17
N ARG A 111 -7.64 -16.46 -21.83
CA ARG A 111 -6.55 -16.71 -20.87
C ARG A 111 -5.27 -16.02 -21.31
N GLU A 112 -5.05 -14.82 -20.80
CA GLU A 112 -3.69 -14.34 -20.60
C GLU A 112 -3.02 -15.23 -19.54
N PRO A 113 -1.74 -15.64 -19.69
CA PRO A 113 -1.13 -16.61 -18.79
C PRO A 113 -1.04 -16.03 -17.37
N GLU A 114 -1.92 -16.53 -16.49
CA GLU A 114 -1.84 -16.47 -15.02
C GLU A 114 -1.53 -15.10 -14.39
N ALA A 115 -2.34 -14.09 -14.64
CA ALA A 115 -2.46 -13.00 -13.70
C ALA A 115 -3.03 -13.56 -12.40
N ALA A 116 -2.24 -13.54 -11.32
CA ALA A 116 -2.68 -14.06 -10.02
C ALA A 116 -3.93 -13.32 -9.57
N THR A 117 -5.02 -14.05 -9.35
CA THR A 117 -6.26 -13.48 -8.82
C THR A 117 -5.99 -12.93 -7.41
N PRO A 118 -6.25 -11.64 -7.13
CA PRO A 118 -6.09 -11.08 -5.81
C PRO A 118 -6.99 -11.79 -4.79
N GLU A 119 -6.40 -12.24 -3.69
CA GLU A 119 -7.11 -12.80 -2.54
C GLU A 119 -7.44 -11.68 -1.56
N LYS A 120 -8.71 -11.50 -1.23
CA LYS A 120 -9.17 -10.50 -0.26
C LYS A 120 -8.64 -10.82 1.13
N ILE A 121 -8.09 -9.81 1.82
CA ILE A 121 -7.61 -9.92 3.20
C ILE A 121 -8.50 -9.08 4.11
N GLU A 122 -9.24 -9.74 4.99
CA GLU A 122 -10.15 -9.06 5.90
C GLU A 122 -9.45 -8.50 7.14
N GLY A 123 -10.00 -7.39 7.69
CA GLY A 123 -9.59 -6.79 8.96
C GLY A 123 -8.23 -6.10 8.93
N LEU A 124 -7.83 -5.56 7.77
CA LEU A 124 -6.56 -4.87 7.61
C LEU A 124 -6.73 -3.57 6.79
N GLY A 125 -6.52 -2.41 7.44
CA GLY A 125 -6.75 -1.11 6.81
C GLY A 125 -8.21 -0.89 6.44
N ASP A 126 -8.45 -0.04 5.44
CA ASP A 126 -9.77 0.16 4.84
C ASP A 126 -10.09 -0.95 3.84
N ASP A 127 -9.06 -1.48 3.18
CA ASP A 127 -9.12 -2.55 2.21
C ASP A 127 -7.75 -3.21 2.03
N ALA A 128 -7.70 -4.54 1.77
CA ALA A 128 -6.44 -5.24 1.57
C ALA A 128 -6.59 -6.48 0.69
N TYR A 129 -5.53 -6.76 -0.09
CA TYR A 129 -5.43 -7.93 -0.97
C TYR A 129 -4.04 -8.56 -0.91
N TRP A 130 -3.99 -9.85 -1.09
CA TRP A 130 -2.78 -10.59 -1.40
C TRP A 130 -2.73 -10.90 -2.89
N LEU A 131 -1.61 -10.56 -3.53
CA LEU A 131 -1.28 -11.02 -4.88
C LEU A 131 -0.14 -12.02 -4.80
N GLY A 132 -0.47 -13.28 -5.02
CA GLY A 132 0.50 -14.36 -5.11
C GLY A 132 1.00 -14.57 -6.53
N ASN A 133 2.18 -15.17 -6.67
CA ASN A 133 2.70 -15.71 -7.92
C ASN A 133 3.53 -16.96 -7.63
N ARG A 134 4.09 -17.60 -8.66
CA ARG A 134 4.86 -18.87 -8.53
C ARG A 134 6.08 -18.78 -7.60
N VAL A 135 6.66 -17.59 -7.44
CA VAL A 135 7.89 -17.37 -6.64
C VAL A 135 7.65 -16.65 -5.32
N GLY A 136 6.43 -16.20 -5.08
CA GLY A 136 6.11 -15.47 -3.85
C GLY A 136 4.80 -14.71 -3.94
N GLY A 137 4.79 -13.49 -3.39
CA GLY A 137 3.62 -12.63 -3.40
C GLY A 137 3.86 -11.33 -2.63
N ALA A 138 2.84 -10.50 -2.61
CA ALA A 138 2.85 -9.27 -1.84
C ALA A 138 1.46 -9.01 -1.24
N LEU A 139 1.44 -8.49 -0.04
CA LEU A 139 0.26 -7.95 0.59
C LEU A 139 0.17 -6.46 0.25
N TYR A 140 -0.99 -6.05 -0.22
CA TYR A 140 -1.37 -4.67 -0.47
C TYR A 140 -2.44 -4.27 0.54
N ALA A 141 -2.33 -3.10 1.13
CA ALA A 141 -3.35 -2.57 2.02
C ALA A 141 -3.45 -1.05 1.88
N ILE A 142 -4.66 -0.53 1.90
CA ILE A 142 -4.93 0.91 1.89
C ILE A 142 -5.54 1.33 3.22
N LYS A 143 -5.12 2.51 3.71
CA LYS A 143 -5.72 3.19 4.86
C LYS A 143 -5.78 4.68 4.55
N ASN A 144 -6.96 5.27 4.65
CA ASN A 144 -7.22 6.67 4.28
C ASN A 144 -6.85 6.96 2.80
N LYS A 145 -5.74 7.67 2.57
CA LYS A 145 -5.22 8.07 1.26
C LYS A 145 -3.84 7.47 0.94
N THR A 146 -3.37 6.57 1.79
CA THR A 146 -2.05 5.96 1.69
C THR A 146 -2.21 4.46 1.49
N PHE A 147 -1.50 3.89 0.56
CA PHE A 147 -1.42 2.44 0.48
C PHE A 147 0.01 1.94 0.65
N ILE A 148 0.09 0.74 1.17
CA ILE A 148 1.35 0.02 1.36
C ILE A 148 1.37 -1.25 0.51
N ARG A 149 2.57 -1.66 0.10
CA ARG A 149 2.86 -2.97 -0.47
C ARG A 149 3.96 -3.61 0.36
N LEU A 150 3.71 -4.78 0.90
CA LEU A 150 4.64 -5.53 1.73
C LEU A 150 4.95 -6.87 1.06
N SER A 151 6.21 -7.13 0.79
CA SER A 151 6.70 -8.40 0.25
C SER A 151 7.68 -9.05 1.22
N LEU A 152 7.44 -10.31 1.53
CA LEU A 152 8.29 -11.13 2.38
C LEU A 152 8.96 -12.22 1.54
N GLY A 153 10.27 -12.31 1.66
CA GLY A 153 11.03 -13.45 1.18
C GLY A 153 10.89 -14.66 2.10
N GLY A 154 11.52 -15.75 1.73
CA GLY A 154 11.57 -16.97 2.52
C GLY A 154 10.90 -18.15 1.84
N PRO A 155 11.18 -19.37 2.33
CA PRO A 155 10.66 -20.61 1.79
C PRO A 155 9.25 -20.96 2.28
N ASP A 156 8.64 -20.09 3.11
CA ASP A 156 7.32 -20.32 3.69
C ASP A 156 6.26 -20.52 2.59
N ASP A 157 5.24 -21.29 2.91
CA ASP A 157 4.05 -21.42 2.06
C ASP A 157 3.25 -20.11 2.00
N GLN A 158 2.30 -20.02 1.08
CA GLN A 158 1.51 -18.80 0.86
C GLN A 158 0.74 -18.41 2.13
N LYS A 159 0.11 -19.36 2.82
CA LYS A 159 -0.68 -19.07 4.02
C LYS A 159 0.19 -18.44 5.10
N THR A 160 1.36 -19.01 5.37
CA THR A 160 2.33 -18.49 6.35
C THR A 160 2.84 -17.11 5.94
N LYS A 161 3.12 -16.88 4.64
CA LYS A 161 3.52 -15.55 4.14
C LYS A 161 2.41 -14.53 4.32
N ILE A 162 1.15 -14.87 4.06
CA ILE A 162 0.00 -14.00 4.31
C ILE A 162 -0.10 -13.64 5.79
N ASP A 163 -0.03 -14.60 6.70
CA ASP A 163 -0.15 -14.37 8.14
C ASP A 163 0.98 -13.49 8.69
N LYS A 164 2.21 -13.73 8.25
CA LYS A 164 3.39 -12.90 8.56
C LYS A 164 3.22 -11.47 8.01
N SER A 165 2.78 -11.36 6.75
CA SER A 165 2.53 -10.06 6.11
C SER A 165 1.43 -9.27 6.82
N LYS A 166 0.34 -9.92 7.22
CA LYS A 166 -0.73 -9.28 8.02
C LYS A 166 -0.20 -8.72 9.33
N THR A 167 0.66 -9.48 10.02
CA THR A 167 1.26 -9.05 11.28
C THR A 167 2.10 -7.78 11.13
N LEU A 168 2.97 -7.73 10.11
CA LEU A 168 3.80 -6.56 9.84
C LEU A 168 3.00 -5.39 9.25
N ALA A 169 2.08 -5.67 8.33
CA ALA A 169 1.26 -4.63 7.71
C ALA A 169 0.38 -3.90 8.74
N ARG A 170 -0.20 -4.62 9.72
CA ARG A 170 -0.97 -3.99 10.81
C ARG A 170 -0.11 -2.98 11.56
N LYS A 171 1.13 -3.35 11.95
CA LYS A 171 2.06 -2.44 12.62
C LYS A 171 2.42 -1.21 11.77
N ALA A 172 2.65 -1.41 10.47
CA ALA A 172 2.93 -0.31 9.56
C ALA A 172 1.73 0.63 9.41
N LEU A 173 0.52 0.08 9.25
CA LEU A 173 -0.72 0.85 9.13
C LEU A 173 -1.08 1.62 10.41
N ASP A 174 -0.74 1.11 11.59
CA ASP A 174 -0.96 1.80 12.87
C ASP A 174 -0.09 3.06 13.01
N ARG A 175 0.97 3.20 12.20
CA ARG A 175 1.90 4.34 12.17
C ARG A 175 1.65 5.33 11.03
N LEU A 176 0.62 5.09 10.19
CA LEU A 176 0.15 6.03 9.16
C LEU A 176 -0.78 7.15 9.79
#